data_68ccc79bb950b9195741cd566d126057
#
_entry.id   68ccc79bb950b9195741cd566d126057
#
_cell.length_a   1.000
_cell.length_b   1.000
_cell.length_c   1.000
_cell.angle_alpha   90.00
_cell.angle_beta   90.00
_cell.angle_gamma   90.00
#
_symmetry.space_group_name_H-M   'P 1'
#
loop_
_entity.id
_entity.type
_entity.pdbx_description
1 polymer ?
#
loop_
_entity_poly.entity_id
_entity_poly.type
_entity_poly.pdbx_seq_one_letter_code
_entity_poly.pdbx_strand_id
1 'polypeptide(L)'
;NRWLAAYTIVHGVEASPVERTAAGELQRYLETITGIRLPVTNAAAPPSPCEFLIGRTGRSFRADVAGLTDDGFAVRRCGGLTAIEGTCGRSTLYGVYYFLETYGGCRFYARDCEVLPSPEAFRLPDAIDDRCSPALSFRDVDWFEAHDAAFAAKLRINSDHNRVHNAAYGKTMHYAGDRFVHTFSAL
;
A
#
# COMPACT_ATOMS: atom_id res chain seq x y z
N ASN A 1 -2.45 19.54 12.40
CA ASN A 1 -1.67 18.81 11.36
C ASN A 1 -0.95 19.75 10.38
N ARG A 2 -0.72 21.05 10.72
CA ARG A 2 -0.05 22.01 9.80
C ARG A 2 1.32 21.54 9.32
N TRP A 3 2.02 20.72 10.11
CA TRP A 3 3.31 20.13 9.75
C TRP A 3 3.23 19.23 8.48
N LEU A 4 2.06 18.60 8.27
CA LEU A 4 1.85 17.72 7.11
C LEU A 4 1.86 18.50 5.79
N ALA A 5 1.46 19.77 5.77
CA ALA A 5 1.43 20.60 4.57
C ALA A 5 2.81 20.82 3.93
N ALA A 6 3.89 20.54 4.66
CA ALA A 6 5.26 20.60 4.12
C ALA A 6 5.66 19.35 3.31
N TYR A 7 4.83 18.29 3.35
CA TYR A 7 5.17 17.01 2.74
C TYR A 7 4.75 16.93 1.28
N THR A 8 5.52 16.16 0.53
CA THR A 8 5.20 15.75 -0.85
C THR A 8 5.23 14.23 -0.92
N ILE A 9 4.30 13.64 -1.66
CA ILE A 9 4.30 12.21 -1.97
C ILE A 9 5.05 12.02 -3.28
N VAL A 10 6.08 11.17 -3.26
CA VAL A 10 6.99 10.94 -4.39
C VAL A 10 6.98 9.47 -4.76
N HIS A 11 6.72 9.17 -6.03
CA HIS A 11 6.89 7.82 -6.59
C HIS A 11 8.07 7.77 -7.57
N GLY A 12 8.48 6.59 -7.99
CA GLY A 12 9.54 6.42 -8.98
C GLY A 12 9.18 7.06 -10.34
N VAL A 13 10.17 7.43 -11.14
CA VAL A 13 9.96 7.91 -12.51
C VAL A 13 9.25 6.84 -13.33
N GLU A 14 9.71 5.59 -13.22
CA GLU A 14 9.14 4.40 -13.87
C GLU A 14 8.15 3.63 -12.98
N ALA A 15 7.44 4.35 -12.09
CA ALA A 15 6.48 3.71 -11.19
C ALA A 15 5.41 2.94 -11.97
N SER A 16 5.16 1.72 -11.55
CA SER A 16 4.07 0.88 -12.08
C SER A 16 2.70 1.50 -11.79
N PRO A 17 1.63 1.08 -12.51
CA PRO A 17 0.28 1.54 -12.21
C PRO A 17 -0.11 1.36 -10.74
N VAL A 18 0.25 0.23 -10.11
CA VAL A 18 -0.08 -0.04 -8.72
C VAL A 18 0.71 0.83 -7.74
N GLU A 19 1.95 1.20 -8.04
CA GLU A 19 2.71 2.14 -7.21
C GLU A 19 2.14 3.57 -7.30
N ARG A 20 1.64 3.97 -8.48
CA ARG A 20 0.89 5.23 -8.62
C ARG A 20 -0.43 5.19 -7.85
N THR A 21 -1.14 4.05 -7.87
CA THR A 21 -2.32 3.84 -7.02
C THR A 21 -1.95 3.97 -5.54
N ALA A 22 -0.84 3.36 -5.10
CA ALA A 22 -0.38 3.45 -3.72
C ALA A 22 -0.13 4.90 -3.28
N ALA A 23 0.51 5.70 -4.13
CA ALA A 23 0.72 7.14 -3.87
C ALA A 23 -0.62 7.91 -3.81
N GLY A 24 -1.55 7.61 -4.71
CA GLY A 24 -2.88 8.21 -4.73
C GLY A 24 -3.74 7.83 -3.52
N GLU A 25 -3.68 6.56 -3.09
CA GLU A 25 -4.39 6.10 -1.89
C GLU A 25 -3.83 6.78 -0.63
N LEU A 26 -2.51 6.89 -0.50
CA LEU A 26 -1.93 7.64 0.61
C LEU A 26 -2.40 9.10 0.61
N GLN A 27 -2.39 9.78 -0.56
CA GLN A 27 -2.90 11.14 -0.68
C GLN A 27 -4.36 11.24 -0.25
N ARG A 28 -5.22 10.36 -0.79
CA ARG A 28 -6.66 10.36 -0.52
C ARG A 28 -6.97 10.20 0.97
N TYR A 29 -6.33 9.22 1.64
CA TYR A 29 -6.58 8.99 3.06
C TYR A 29 -6.03 10.12 3.93
N LEU A 30 -4.83 10.63 3.65
CA LEU A 30 -4.29 11.76 4.40
C LEU A 30 -5.15 13.01 4.23
N GLU A 31 -5.64 13.28 3.01
CA GLU A 31 -6.57 14.39 2.75
C GLU A 31 -7.89 14.19 3.51
N THR A 32 -8.48 13.00 3.47
CA THR A 32 -9.75 12.71 4.17
C THR A 32 -9.61 12.84 5.68
N ILE A 33 -8.49 12.38 6.25
CA ILE A 33 -8.24 12.45 7.71
C ILE A 33 -7.93 13.87 8.17
N THR A 34 -7.11 14.61 7.41
CA THR A 34 -6.51 15.85 7.91
C THR A 34 -7.04 17.13 7.25
N GLY A 35 -7.77 16.98 6.12
CA GLY A 35 -8.17 18.10 5.27
C GLY A 35 -7.04 18.68 4.43
N ILE A 36 -5.83 18.08 4.45
CA ILE A 36 -4.65 18.58 3.75
C ILE A 36 -4.35 17.68 2.55
N ARG A 37 -4.50 18.22 1.33
CA ARG A 37 -4.12 17.54 0.09
C ARG A 37 -2.65 17.72 -0.18
N LEU A 38 -1.86 16.66 -0.08
CA LEU A 38 -0.43 16.67 -0.40
C LEU A 38 -0.22 16.63 -1.92
N PRO A 39 0.78 17.33 -2.45
CA PRO A 39 1.17 17.15 -3.85
C PRO A 39 1.72 15.73 -4.07
N VAL A 40 1.40 15.15 -5.23
CA VAL A 40 1.99 13.89 -5.72
C VAL A 40 2.85 14.21 -6.92
N THR A 41 4.09 13.74 -6.92
CA THR A 41 5.07 13.94 -8.00
C THR A 41 5.92 12.70 -8.20
N ASN A 42 6.77 12.69 -9.21
CA ASN A 42 7.76 11.64 -9.40
C ASN A 42 9.16 12.08 -8.96
N ALA A 43 10.07 11.14 -8.89
CA ALA A 43 11.43 11.35 -8.39
C ALA A 43 12.35 12.21 -9.30
N ALA A 44 11.88 12.68 -10.46
CA ALA A 44 12.59 13.68 -11.27
C ALA A 44 12.54 15.07 -10.61
N ALA A 45 11.54 15.33 -9.76
CA ALA A 45 11.47 16.55 -8.97
C ALA A 45 12.63 16.63 -7.96
N PRO A 46 13.14 17.85 -7.64
CA PRO A 46 14.16 18.02 -6.62
C PRO A 46 13.74 17.43 -5.26
N PRO A 47 14.68 16.84 -4.49
CA PRO A 47 14.38 16.36 -3.15
C PRO A 47 13.89 17.44 -2.20
N SER A 48 12.97 17.06 -1.30
CA SER A 48 12.48 17.90 -0.22
C SER A 48 12.85 17.28 1.14
N PRO A 49 12.98 18.06 2.21
CA PRO A 49 13.23 17.54 3.54
C PRO A 49 12.03 16.74 4.13
N CYS A 50 10.84 16.88 3.53
CA CYS A 50 9.61 16.22 3.96
C CYS A 50 8.97 15.47 2.79
N GLU A 51 9.25 14.16 2.68
CA GLU A 51 8.73 13.32 1.60
C GLU A 51 8.15 11.99 2.12
N PHE A 52 7.02 11.58 1.51
CA PHE A 52 6.59 10.19 1.50
C PHE A 52 7.08 9.54 0.21
N LEU A 53 8.00 8.60 0.31
CA LEU A 53 8.65 7.91 -0.80
C LEU A 53 7.93 6.57 -1.03
N ILE A 54 7.24 6.42 -2.15
CA ILE A 54 6.40 5.27 -2.45
C ILE A 54 7.03 4.42 -3.55
N GLY A 55 7.38 3.17 -3.21
CA GLY A 55 8.08 2.25 -4.08
C GLY A 55 9.55 2.65 -4.30
N ARG A 56 10.13 2.18 -5.40
CA ARG A 56 11.53 2.47 -5.75
C ARG A 56 11.66 3.84 -6.38
N THR A 57 11.91 4.85 -5.57
CA THR A 57 12.04 6.24 -6.04
C THR A 57 13.44 6.59 -6.55
N GLY A 58 14.48 5.82 -6.22
CA GLY A 58 15.88 6.19 -6.50
C GLY A 58 16.45 7.24 -5.54
N ARG A 59 15.69 7.70 -4.54
CA ARG A 59 16.20 8.54 -3.45
C ARG A 59 17.20 7.76 -2.59
N SER A 60 18.13 8.47 -1.94
CA SER A 60 19.09 7.87 -1.01
C SER A 60 18.41 7.30 0.24
N PHE A 61 17.36 7.96 0.75
CA PHE A 61 16.54 7.41 1.83
C PHE A 61 15.54 6.42 1.25
N ARG A 62 15.51 5.20 1.81
CA ARG A 62 14.64 4.12 1.36
C ARG A 62 14.33 3.16 2.49
N ALA A 63 13.28 2.37 2.35
CA ALA A 63 13.01 1.21 3.20
C ALA A 63 13.80 -0.01 2.70
N ASP A 64 14.23 -0.87 3.62
CA ASP A 64 15.00 -2.06 3.26
C ASP A 64 14.09 -3.28 3.10
N VAL A 65 13.95 -3.75 1.87
CA VAL A 65 13.16 -4.93 1.52
C VAL A 65 14.02 -6.17 1.24
N ALA A 66 15.34 -6.09 1.44
CA ALA A 66 16.25 -7.21 1.18
C ALA A 66 15.91 -8.42 2.07
N GLY A 67 15.79 -9.61 1.48
CA GLY A 67 15.45 -10.83 2.20
C GLY A 67 14.00 -10.99 2.62
N LEU A 68 13.11 -10.05 2.27
CA LEU A 68 11.67 -10.25 2.44
C LEU A 68 11.14 -11.20 1.36
N THR A 69 10.12 -11.98 1.72
CA THR A 69 9.42 -12.88 0.79
C THR A 69 8.57 -12.10 -0.23
N ASP A 70 8.01 -12.81 -1.21
CA ASP A 70 7.03 -12.23 -2.13
C ASP A 70 5.89 -11.58 -1.35
N ASP A 71 5.44 -10.42 -1.83
CA ASP A 71 4.47 -9.56 -1.14
C ASP A 71 4.96 -8.96 0.20
N GLY A 72 6.25 -9.12 0.53
CA GLY A 72 6.86 -8.41 1.64
C GLY A 72 6.99 -6.91 1.36
N PHE A 73 6.95 -6.12 2.40
CA PHE A 73 7.14 -4.67 2.34
C PHE A 73 7.84 -4.16 3.59
N ALA A 74 8.42 -2.99 3.48
CA ALA A 74 9.03 -2.29 4.60
C ALA A 74 8.54 -0.84 4.66
N VAL A 75 8.43 -0.33 5.89
CA VAL A 75 8.11 1.07 6.19
C VAL A 75 9.24 1.62 7.04
N ARG A 76 9.91 2.65 6.55
CA ARG A 76 10.97 3.32 7.27
C ARG A 76 10.70 4.80 7.37
N ARG A 77 10.85 5.36 8.58
CA ARG A 77 10.73 6.79 8.82
C ARG A 77 11.91 7.29 9.63
N CYS A 78 12.41 8.44 9.26
CA CYS A 78 13.39 9.19 10.04
C CYS A 78 13.16 10.69 9.79
N GLY A 79 12.80 11.40 10.83
CA GLY A 79 12.48 12.82 10.74
C GLY A 79 11.36 13.10 9.72
N GLY A 80 11.64 13.95 8.72
CA GLY A 80 10.70 14.33 7.67
C GLY A 80 10.53 13.32 6.54
N LEU A 81 11.34 12.25 6.48
CA LEU A 81 11.31 11.28 5.40
C LEU A 81 10.60 10.00 5.83
N THR A 82 9.66 9.53 5.01
CA THR A 82 8.98 8.25 5.19
C THR A 82 9.04 7.47 3.89
N ALA A 83 9.65 6.30 3.88
CA ALA A 83 9.70 5.41 2.73
C ALA A 83 8.82 4.18 2.96
N ILE A 84 8.03 3.82 1.96
CA ILE A 84 7.20 2.61 1.91
C ILE A 84 7.55 1.89 0.63
N GLU A 85 8.23 0.75 0.74
CA GLU A 85 8.71 -0.03 -0.40
C GLU A 85 8.28 -1.49 -0.27
N GLY A 86 7.84 -2.09 -1.37
CA GLY A 86 7.51 -3.51 -1.45
C GLY A 86 8.52 -4.28 -2.30
N THR A 87 8.56 -5.60 -2.14
CA THR A 87 9.33 -6.51 -3.01
C THR A 87 8.79 -6.50 -4.44
N CYS A 88 7.51 -6.16 -4.61
CA CYS A 88 6.85 -5.95 -5.90
C CYS A 88 5.86 -4.78 -5.82
N GLY A 89 5.28 -4.37 -6.95
CA GLY A 89 4.36 -3.22 -6.99
C GLY A 89 3.16 -3.36 -6.04
N ARG A 90 2.49 -4.53 -6.02
CA ARG A 90 1.31 -4.72 -5.15
C ARG A 90 1.69 -4.70 -3.66
N SER A 91 2.86 -5.18 -3.29
CA SER A 91 3.28 -5.13 -1.89
C SER A 91 3.65 -3.72 -1.43
N THR A 92 4.01 -2.82 -2.34
CA THR A 92 4.10 -1.37 -2.03
C THR A 92 2.73 -0.82 -1.62
N LEU A 93 1.66 -1.18 -2.33
CA LEU A 93 0.29 -0.79 -1.98
C LEU A 93 -0.12 -1.40 -0.63
N TYR A 94 0.23 -2.66 -0.36
CA TYR A 94 0.00 -3.31 0.94
C TYR A 94 0.72 -2.57 2.08
N GLY A 95 1.94 -2.11 1.82
CA GLY A 95 2.71 -1.29 2.77
C GLY A 95 2.02 0.05 3.08
N VAL A 96 1.40 0.67 2.07
CA VAL A 96 0.61 1.90 2.28
C VAL A 96 -0.62 1.63 3.15
N TYR A 97 -1.37 0.55 2.90
CA TYR A 97 -2.51 0.21 3.76
C TYR A 97 -2.08 -0.20 5.17
N TYR A 98 -0.96 -0.92 5.30
CA TYR A 98 -0.35 -1.19 6.61
C TYR A 98 -0.03 0.09 7.36
N PHE A 99 0.62 1.05 6.70
CA PHE A 99 0.96 2.35 7.29
C PHE A 99 -0.29 3.12 7.73
N LEU A 100 -1.35 3.13 6.90
CA LEU A 100 -2.62 3.77 7.22
C LEU A 100 -3.33 3.10 8.40
N GLU A 101 -3.28 1.77 8.52
CA GLU A 101 -3.88 1.05 9.65
C GLU A 101 -3.08 1.22 10.94
N THR A 102 -1.75 1.06 10.85
CA THR A 102 -0.88 1.00 12.03
C THR A 102 -0.61 2.38 12.61
N TYR A 103 -0.31 3.34 11.75
CA TYR A 103 0.09 4.69 12.12
C TYR A 103 -0.98 5.74 11.82
N GLY A 104 -1.77 5.51 10.79
CA GLY A 104 -2.89 6.38 10.41
C GLY A 104 -4.14 6.17 11.25
N GLY A 105 -4.30 5.01 11.91
CA GLY A 105 -5.50 4.68 12.69
C GLY A 105 -6.72 4.28 11.86
N CYS A 106 -6.54 4.04 10.55
CA CYS A 106 -7.62 3.60 9.68
C CYS A 106 -8.05 2.15 9.99
N ARG A 107 -9.31 1.82 9.70
CA ARG A 107 -9.83 0.44 9.73
C ARG A 107 -10.73 0.20 8.53
N PHE A 108 -10.57 -0.94 7.89
CA PHE A 108 -11.26 -1.34 6.67
C PHE A 108 -12.11 -2.57 6.94
N TYR A 109 -13.42 -2.38 7.17
CA TYR A 109 -14.32 -3.47 7.57
C TYR A 109 -15.12 -4.05 6.42
N ALA A 110 -15.50 -3.22 5.45
CA ALA A 110 -16.18 -3.62 4.22
C ALA A 110 -15.84 -2.62 3.12
N ARG A 111 -16.26 -2.92 1.90
CA ARG A 111 -16.05 -2.08 0.71
C ARG A 111 -16.54 -0.63 0.92
N ASP A 112 -17.63 -0.47 1.64
CA ASP A 112 -18.30 0.80 1.96
C ASP A 112 -18.31 1.13 3.46
N CYS A 113 -17.51 0.39 4.27
CA CYS A 113 -17.42 0.58 5.71
C CYS A 113 -15.97 0.74 6.14
N GLU A 114 -15.57 1.99 6.32
CA GLU A 114 -14.24 2.39 6.80
C GLU A 114 -14.37 3.27 8.04
N VAL A 115 -13.47 3.10 8.99
CA VAL A 115 -13.34 4.01 10.14
C VAL A 115 -12.03 4.77 10.00
N LEU A 116 -12.13 6.09 9.99
CA LEU A 116 -10.99 7.00 9.92
C LEU A 116 -10.86 7.74 11.24
N PRO A 117 -9.62 8.01 11.69
CA PRO A 117 -9.40 8.77 12.92
C PRO A 117 -9.81 10.24 12.75
N SER A 118 -10.01 10.93 13.85
CA SER A 118 -10.15 12.39 13.79
C SER A 118 -8.79 13.04 13.44
N PRO A 119 -8.80 14.25 12.84
CA PRO A 119 -7.57 14.96 12.51
C PRO A 119 -6.62 15.12 13.69
N GLU A 120 -7.17 15.32 14.89
CA GLU A 120 -6.40 15.53 16.12
C GLU A 120 -5.70 14.25 16.60
N ALA A 121 -6.26 13.09 16.26
CA ALA A 121 -5.69 11.79 16.62
C ALA A 121 -4.55 11.37 15.70
N PHE A 122 -4.47 11.93 14.47
CA PHE A 122 -3.41 11.58 13.52
C PHE A 122 -2.05 12.10 13.98
N ARG A 123 -1.15 11.19 14.30
CA ARG A 123 0.23 11.44 14.68
C ARG A 123 1.14 10.39 14.08
N LEU A 124 2.31 10.82 13.64
CA LEU A 124 3.37 9.91 13.20
C LEU A 124 4.50 9.90 14.23
N PRO A 125 5.02 8.72 14.59
CA PRO A 125 6.24 8.64 15.40
C PRO A 125 7.43 9.21 14.63
N ASP A 126 8.45 9.68 15.34
CA ASP A 126 9.64 10.29 14.71
C ASP A 126 10.47 9.26 13.93
N ALA A 127 10.42 7.99 14.34
CA ALA A 127 11.09 6.89 13.68
C ALA A 127 10.16 5.68 13.52
N ILE A 128 10.29 5.01 12.38
CA ILE A 128 9.66 3.71 12.05
C ILE A 128 10.72 2.88 11.34
N ASP A 129 10.79 1.59 11.62
CA ASP A 129 11.63 0.62 10.89
C ASP A 129 10.94 -0.74 10.90
N ASP A 130 9.83 -0.84 10.17
CA ASP A 130 9.03 -2.05 10.09
C ASP A 130 9.37 -2.84 8.83
N ARG A 131 9.50 -4.14 8.98
CA ARG A 131 9.70 -5.10 7.91
C ARG A 131 8.69 -6.23 8.04
N CYS A 132 7.86 -6.40 7.03
CA CYS A 132 6.75 -7.33 7.04
C CYS A 132 6.86 -8.32 5.88
N SER A 133 6.78 -9.61 6.18
CA SER A 133 6.60 -10.67 5.20
C SER A 133 5.33 -11.44 5.53
N PRO A 134 4.45 -11.71 4.54
CA PRO A 134 3.27 -12.52 4.81
C PRO A 134 3.68 -13.96 5.14
N ALA A 135 3.00 -14.56 6.12
CA ALA A 135 3.21 -15.96 6.48
C ALA A 135 2.75 -16.94 5.39
N LEU A 136 1.76 -16.53 4.59
CA LEU A 136 1.21 -17.30 3.47
C LEU A 136 1.48 -16.57 2.16
N SER A 137 2.09 -17.27 1.20
CA SER A 137 2.36 -16.72 -0.15
C SER A 137 1.06 -16.49 -0.94
N PHE A 138 0.09 -17.40 -0.81
CA PHE A 138 -1.22 -17.30 -1.43
C PHE A 138 -2.28 -16.99 -0.37
N ARG A 139 -3.06 -15.93 -0.59
CA ARG A 139 -4.07 -15.44 0.34
C ARG A 139 -5.36 -15.19 -0.41
N ASP A 140 -6.38 -15.92 -0.01
CA ASP A 140 -7.72 -15.82 -0.59
C ASP A 140 -8.79 -15.94 0.49
N VAL A 141 -9.97 -15.46 0.18
CA VAL A 141 -11.17 -15.57 1.00
C VAL A 141 -12.39 -15.50 0.10
N ASP A 142 -13.31 -16.43 0.28
CA ASP A 142 -14.58 -16.45 -0.42
C ASP A 142 -15.63 -15.64 0.37
N TRP A 143 -15.40 -14.35 0.45
CA TRP A 143 -16.31 -13.40 1.06
C TRP A 143 -16.70 -12.34 0.01
N PHE A 144 -17.98 -12.13 -0.15
CA PHE A 144 -18.54 -11.29 -1.22
C PHE A 144 -17.92 -9.90 -1.29
N GLU A 145 -17.69 -9.23 -0.16
CA GLU A 145 -17.06 -7.91 -0.12
C GLU A 145 -15.63 -7.93 -0.68
N ALA A 146 -14.90 -9.03 -0.45
CA ALA A 146 -13.53 -9.20 -0.92
C ALA A 146 -13.43 -9.53 -2.43
N HIS A 147 -14.55 -9.68 -3.14
CA HIS A 147 -14.56 -9.75 -4.60
C HIS A 147 -14.30 -8.37 -5.24
N ASP A 148 -14.43 -7.28 -4.50
CA ASP A 148 -13.96 -5.96 -4.94
C ASP A 148 -12.42 -5.88 -4.87
N ALA A 149 -11.78 -5.55 -5.99
CA ALA A 149 -10.31 -5.55 -6.09
C ALA A 149 -9.65 -4.51 -5.18
N ALA A 150 -10.29 -3.35 -5.00
CA ALA A 150 -9.77 -2.29 -4.14
C ALA A 150 -9.84 -2.71 -2.66
N PHE A 151 -10.97 -3.31 -2.25
CA PHE A 151 -11.12 -3.80 -0.89
C PHE A 151 -10.22 -5.01 -0.60
N ALA A 152 -10.10 -5.95 -1.55
CA ALA A 152 -9.17 -7.08 -1.45
C ALA A 152 -7.71 -6.61 -1.22
N ALA A 153 -7.28 -5.55 -1.90
CA ALA A 153 -5.94 -4.98 -1.70
C ALA A 153 -5.76 -4.41 -0.29
N LYS A 154 -6.79 -3.78 0.31
CA LYS A 154 -6.76 -3.32 1.72
C LYS A 154 -6.59 -4.48 2.69
N LEU A 155 -7.19 -5.62 2.39
CA LEU A 155 -7.06 -6.86 3.17
C LEU A 155 -5.77 -7.64 2.83
N ARG A 156 -4.95 -7.17 1.89
CA ARG A 156 -3.73 -7.82 1.39
C ARG A 156 -3.97 -9.20 0.77
N ILE A 157 -5.17 -9.39 0.21
CA ILE A 157 -5.54 -10.59 -0.54
C ILE A 157 -4.87 -10.49 -1.92
N ASN A 158 -4.27 -11.59 -2.39
CA ASN A 158 -3.50 -11.60 -3.63
C ASN A 158 -4.03 -12.59 -4.68
N SER A 159 -5.13 -13.30 -4.41
CA SER A 159 -5.80 -14.15 -5.39
C SER A 159 -6.66 -13.33 -6.35
N ASP A 160 -7.00 -13.92 -7.48
CA ASP A 160 -7.93 -13.35 -8.46
C ASP A 160 -9.32 -14.01 -8.44
N HIS A 161 -9.56 -14.90 -7.49
CA HIS A 161 -10.83 -15.61 -7.35
C HIS A 161 -12.02 -14.62 -7.30
N ASN A 162 -12.92 -14.77 -8.29
CA ASN A 162 -14.10 -13.91 -8.46
C ASN A 162 -13.83 -12.39 -8.55
N ARG A 163 -12.57 -11.98 -8.79
CA ARG A 163 -12.18 -10.57 -8.88
C ARG A 163 -11.86 -10.21 -10.31
N VAL A 164 -12.27 -9.03 -10.72
CA VAL A 164 -11.84 -8.47 -12.00
C VAL A 164 -10.37 -8.06 -11.85
N HIS A 165 -9.50 -8.66 -12.68
CA HIS A 165 -8.10 -8.26 -12.72
C HIS A 165 -7.99 -6.77 -13.05
N ASN A 166 -7.30 -6.03 -12.19
CA ASN A 166 -7.09 -4.60 -12.37
C ASN A 166 -5.63 -4.24 -12.13
N ALA A 167 -4.94 -3.76 -13.16
CA ALA A 167 -3.54 -3.36 -13.09
C ALA A 167 -3.25 -2.29 -12.02
N ALA A 168 -4.26 -1.50 -11.63
CA ALA A 168 -4.14 -0.49 -10.60
C ALA A 168 -3.90 -1.08 -9.19
N TYR A 169 -4.32 -2.33 -8.94
CA TYR A 169 -4.13 -3.02 -7.66
C TYR A 169 -3.05 -4.11 -7.72
N GLY A 170 -2.43 -4.26 -8.88
CA GLY A 170 -1.31 -5.16 -9.09
C GLY A 170 -1.72 -6.52 -9.65
N LYS A 171 -0.68 -7.28 -10.01
CA LYS A 171 -0.84 -8.62 -10.57
C LYS A 171 -1.27 -9.60 -9.47
N THR A 172 -2.27 -10.41 -9.74
CA THR A 172 -2.80 -11.42 -8.82
C THR A 172 -2.14 -12.78 -9.02
N MET A 173 -2.30 -13.66 -8.05
CA MET A 173 -1.94 -15.08 -8.14
C MET A 173 -3.19 -15.89 -8.51
N HIS A 174 -2.99 -16.93 -9.32
CA HIS A 174 -4.05 -17.80 -9.79
C HIS A 174 -4.00 -19.16 -9.10
N TYR A 175 -5.15 -19.81 -8.98
CA TYR A 175 -5.19 -21.22 -8.65
C TYR A 175 -4.59 -22.07 -9.78
N ALA A 176 -3.97 -23.18 -9.42
CA ALA A 176 -3.44 -24.11 -10.42
C ALA A 176 -4.54 -24.54 -11.41
N GLY A 177 -4.25 -24.42 -12.71
CA GLY A 177 -5.22 -24.71 -13.77
C GLY A 177 -6.41 -23.76 -13.84
N ASP A 178 -6.33 -22.57 -13.24
CA ASP A 178 -7.38 -21.54 -13.18
C ASP A 178 -8.71 -22.04 -12.57
N ARG A 179 -8.64 -23.02 -11.68
CA ARG A 179 -9.82 -23.66 -11.07
C ARG A 179 -9.78 -23.54 -9.56
N PHE A 180 -10.78 -22.90 -8.99
CA PHE A 180 -10.96 -22.75 -7.55
C PHE A 180 -11.50 -24.03 -6.91
N VAL A 181 -12.49 -24.69 -7.53
CA VAL A 181 -13.17 -25.90 -7.04
C VAL A 181 -13.42 -26.89 -8.17
N HIS A 182 -13.88 -28.10 -7.83
CA HIS A 182 -14.24 -29.16 -8.81
C HIS A 182 -13.07 -29.62 -9.69
N THR A 183 -11.87 -29.69 -9.10
CA THR A 183 -10.64 -30.05 -9.83
C THR A 183 -10.51 -31.54 -10.12
N PHE A 184 -11.27 -32.42 -9.42
CA PHE A 184 -11.20 -33.88 -9.60
C PHE A 184 -11.49 -34.36 -11.01
N SER A 185 -12.33 -33.65 -11.76
CA SER A 185 -12.67 -34.00 -13.15
C SER A 185 -11.64 -33.50 -14.16
N ALA A 186 -10.58 -32.84 -13.70
CA ALA A 186 -9.55 -32.25 -14.53
C ALA A 186 -8.17 -32.90 -14.33
N LEU A 187 -8.08 -33.86 -13.40
CA LEU A 187 -6.96 -34.76 -13.18
C LEU A 187 -7.16 -36.04 -13.97
#